data_60a16eae825d5e0206e2262ff1952f9f
#
_entry.id   60a16eae825d5e0206e2262ff1952f9f
#
_cell.length_a   1.000
_cell.length_b   1.000
_cell.length_c   1.000
_cell.angle_alpha   90.00
_cell.angle_beta   90.00
_cell.angle_gamma   90.00
#
_symmetry.space_group_name_H-M   'P 1'
#
loop_
_entity.id
_entity.type
_entity.pdbx_description
1 polymer ?
#
loop_
_entity_poly.entity_id
_entity_poly.type
_entity_poly.pdbx_seq_one_letter_code
_entity_poly.pdbx_strand_id
1 'polypeptide(L)'
;MVQIIDTFSQIGEVFCNGRFDLKRWREYINTIYRNTSDIFEDDLKEYVDSGNYTYEDDILPILNRVQGHPFLETLHTSFVRVTKGLNQRIIDCFAHELEIDIVLYLGLCNAAGWVTNINGRDVILLGIEKILELSWYDEDSMYGLIYHELGHIYHKQYGAFEQEGRNQSQNFIWQLFTEGIAMYFEQLLMNDLSYYHQNKDG
;
A
#
# COMPACT_ATOMS: atom_id res chain seq x y z
N MET A 1 8.91 -12.34 -10.59
CA MET A 1 8.26 -11.35 -11.52
C MET A 1 7.17 -10.60 -10.77
N VAL A 2 7.10 -9.30 -10.97
CA VAL A 2 6.04 -8.43 -10.41
C VAL A 2 4.71 -8.73 -11.12
N GLN A 3 3.66 -8.98 -10.34
CA GLN A 3 2.29 -9.12 -10.82
C GLN A 3 1.48 -7.90 -10.36
N ILE A 4 0.77 -7.26 -11.28
CA ILE A 4 -0.11 -6.13 -10.98
C ILE A 4 -1.55 -6.64 -10.88
N ILE A 5 -2.19 -6.38 -9.75
CA ILE A 5 -3.60 -6.71 -9.48
C ILE A 5 -4.35 -5.40 -9.30
N ASP A 6 -5.11 -5.04 -10.31
CA ASP A 6 -5.90 -3.83 -10.35
C ASP A 6 -7.37 -4.17 -10.14
N THR A 7 -7.92 -3.75 -9.02
CA THR A 7 -9.31 -4.02 -8.64
C THR A 7 -10.22 -2.82 -8.80
N PHE A 8 -9.73 -1.76 -9.43
CA PHE A 8 -10.45 -0.49 -9.58
C PHE A 8 -11.87 -0.64 -10.14
N SER A 9 -12.05 -1.47 -11.16
CA SER A 9 -13.36 -1.70 -11.77
C SER A 9 -14.37 -2.38 -10.83
N GLN A 10 -13.91 -3.01 -9.75
CA GLN A 10 -14.74 -3.77 -8.82
C GLN A 10 -15.13 -2.96 -7.57
N ILE A 11 -14.46 -1.83 -7.29
CA ILE A 11 -14.71 -1.07 -6.05
C ILE A 11 -16.17 -0.59 -5.93
N GLY A 12 -16.85 -0.36 -7.05
CA GLY A 12 -18.26 0.03 -7.06
C GLY A 12 -19.20 -1.02 -6.43
N GLU A 13 -18.80 -2.29 -6.45
CA GLU A 13 -19.58 -3.41 -5.91
C GLU A 13 -19.63 -3.42 -4.38
N VAL A 14 -18.66 -2.75 -3.73
CA VAL A 14 -18.55 -2.63 -2.27
C VAL A 14 -19.61 -1.69 -1.69
N PHE A 15 -20.23 -0.84 -2.52
CA PHE A 15 -21.20 0.15 -2.06
C PHE A 15 -22.64 -0.31 -2.27
N CYS A 16 -23.48 0.01 -1.28
CA CYS A 16 -24.92 -0.20 -1.35
C CYS A 16 -25.63 1.14 -1.13
N ASN A 17 -26.45 1.59 -2.12
CA ASN A 17 -27.11 2.89 -2.06
C ASN A 17 -26.16 4.08 -1.78
N GLY A 18 -24.95 4.04 -2.36
CA GLY A 18 -23.93 5.07 -2.17
C GLY A 18 -23.21 5.05 -0.82
N ARG A 19 -23.37 3.98 -0.05
CA ARG A 19 -22.70 3.79 1.25
C ARG A 19 -21.85 2.54 1.22
N PHE A 20 -20.69 2.61 1.85
CA PHE A 20 -19.81 1.47 2.08
C PHE A 20 -20.53 0.36 2.85
N ASP A 21 -20.40 -0.87 2.39
CA ASP A 21 -20.98 -2.07 2.99
C ASP A 21 -19.88 -3.09 3.31
N LEU A 22 -19.60 -3.30 4.58
CA LEU A 22 -18.54 -4.18 5.05
C LEU A 22 -18.75 -5.65 4.61
N LYS A 23 -20.00 -6.11 4.47
CA LYS A 23 -20.26 -7.47 4.00
C LYS A 23 -19.87 -7.62 2.53
N ARG A 24 -20.23 -6.66 1.68
CA ARG A 24 -19.84 -6.64 0.27
C ARG A 24 -18.33 -6.47 0.12
N TRP A 25 -17.72 -5.68 1.00
CA TRP A 25 -16.27 -5.53 1.03
C TRP A 25 -15.56 -6.87 1.30
N ARG A 26 -16.06 -7.69 2.24
CA ARG A 26 -15.51 -9.04 2.47
C ARG A 26 -15.64 -9.94 1.25
N GLU A 27 -16.76 -9.87 0.54
CA GLU A 27 -16.95 -10.59 -0.72
C GLU A 27 -15.94 -10.12 -1.77
N TYR A 28 -15.75 -8.82 -1.91
CA TYR A 28 -14.76 -8.20 -2.81
C TYR A 28 -13.32 -8.63 -2.47
N ILE A 29 -12.88 -8.54 -1.21
CA ILE A 29 -11.54 -8.99 -0.80
C ILE A 29 -11.32 -10.47 -1.11
N ASN A 30 -12.33 -11.31 -0.90
CA ASN A 30 -12.24 -12.73 -1.21
C ASN A 30 -12.12 -13.02 -2.72
N THR A 31 -12.44 -12.08 -3.60
CA THR A 31 -12.14 -12.21 -5.04
C THR A 31 -10.67 -12.02 -5.35
N ILE A 32 -9.97 -11.21 -4.56
CA ILE A 32 -8.53 -10.93 -4.71
C ILE A 32 -7.72 -12.08 -4.09
N TYR A 33 -7.97 -12.32 -2.80
CA TYR A 33 -7.32 -13.37 -2.03
C TYR A 33 -8.36 -14.11 -1.17
N ARG A 34 -8.48 -15.41 -1.36
CA ARG A 34 -9.46 -16.23 -0.62
C ARG A 34 -9.11 -16.31 0.86
N ASN A 35 -10.12 -16.10 1.72
CA ASN A 35 -10.03 -16.23 3.17
C ASN A 35 -8.95 -15.32 3.81
N THR A 36 -8.86 -14.09 3.38
CA THR A 36 -7.86 -13.12 3.88
C THR A 36 -8.47 -11.84 4.43
N SER A 37 -9.80 -11.71 4.45
CA SER A 37 -10.46 -10.52 5.03
C SER A 37 -10.03 -10.25 6.47
N ASP A 38 -9.77 -11.30 7.25
CA ASP A 38 -9.35 -11.21 8.64
C ASP A 38 -8.04 -10.42 8.81
N ILE A 39 -7.08 -10.53 7.88
CA ILE A 39 -5.81 -9.79 7.92
C ILE A 39 -6.07 -8.28 7.98
N PHE A 40 -7.01 -7.80 7.19
CA PHE A 40 -7.35 -6.38 7.11
C PHE A 40 -8.25 -5.93 8.26
N GLU A 41 -9.17 -6.80 8.69
CA GLU A 41 -10.09 -6.52 9.78
C GLU A 41 -9.39 -6.54 11.14
N ASP A 42 -8.41 -7.40 11.35
CA ASP A 42 -7.62 -7.45 12.58
C ASP A 42 -6.78 -6.18 12.74
N ASP A 43 -6.17 -5.68 11.65
CA ASP A 43 -5.45 -4.42 11.64
C ASP A 43 -6.39 -3.24 11.97
N LEU A 44 -7.56 -3.15 11.31
CA LEU A 44 -8.58 -2.15 11.66
C LEU A 44 -9.00 -2.23 13.12
N LYS A 45 -9.16 -3.45 13.64
CA LYS A 45 -9.56 -3.67 15.03
C LYS A 45 -8.50 -3.16 16.00
N GLU A 46 -7.21 -3.34 15.72
CA GLU A 46 -6.14 -2.79 16.55
C GLU A 46 -6.22 -1.26 16.65
N TYR A 47 -6.50 -0.56 15.54
CA TYR A 47 -6.70 0.89 15.54
C TYR A 47 -7.91 1.30 16.40
N VAL A 48 -9.03 0.62 16.27
CA VAL A 48 -10.25 0.91 17.04
C VAL A 48 -10.06 0.57 18.52
N ASP A 49 -9.46 -0.58 18.83
CA ASP A 49 -9.21 -1.04 20.21
C ASP A 49 -8.19 -0.13 20.94
N SER A 50 -7.35 0.62 20.21
CA SER A 50 -6.48 1.64 20.78
C SER A 50 -7.25 2.80 21.44
N GLY A 51 -8.55 2.95 21.10
CA GLY A 51 -9.43 4.00 21.60
C GLY A 51 -9.21 5.39 21.01
N ASN A 52 -8.29 5.52 20.05
CA ASN A 52 -8.02 6.79 19.38
C ASN A 52 -8.94 7.03 18.18
N TYR A 53 -9.55 5.96 17.64
CA TYR A 53 -10.40 5.99 16.46
C TYR A 53 -11.65 5.16 16.68
N THR A 54 -12.75 5.60 16.06
CA THR A 54 -14.00 4.82 16.00
C THR A 54 -14.30 4.45 14.54
N TYR A 55 -14.91 3.30 14.34
CA TYR A 55 -15.28 2.88 12.99
C TYR A 55 -16.31 3.84 12.36
N GLU A 56 -17.30 4.28 13.15
CA GLU A 56 -18.42 5.09 12.68
C GLU A 56 -18.02 6.54 12.37
N ASP A 57 -17.17 7.15 13.21
CA ASP A 57 -16.89 8.59 13.11
C ASP A 57 -15.60 8.88 12.32
N ASP A 58 -14.64 7.96 12.35
CA ASP A 58 -13.32 8.21 11.73
C ASP A 58 -13.13 7.41 10.43
N ILE A 59 -13.49 6.13 10.39
CA ILE A 59 -13.19 5.22 9.28
C ILE A 59 -14.30 5.26 8.22
N LEU A 60 -15.54 5.01 8.62
CA LEU A 60 -16.67 4.91 7.69
C LEU A 60 -16.89 6.18 6.85
N PRO A 61 -16.70 7.42 7.37
CA PRO A 61 -16.79 8.63 6.56
C PRO A 61 -15.72 8.71 5.46
N ILE A 62 -14.51 8.19 5.69
CA ILE A 62 -13.45 8.14 4.68
C ILE A 62 -13.86 7.17 3.57
N LEU A 63 -14.27 5.96 3.93
CA LEU A 63 -14.72 4.94 2.99
C LEU A 63 -15.91 5.43 2.13
N ASN A 64 -16.89 6.07 2.74
CA ASN A 64 -18.06 6.60 2.01
C ASN A 64 -17.72 7.71 1.01
N ARG A 65 -16.59 8.41 1.19
CA ARG A 65 -16.17 9.47 0.26
C ARG A 65 -15.47 8.93 -0.98
N VAL A 66 -15.06 7.67 -1.01
CA VAL A 66 -14.35 7.09 -2.16
C VAL A 66 -15.22 7.07 -3.40
N GLN A 67 -16.49 6.61 -3.27
CA GLN A 67 -17.41 6.61 -4.39
C GLN A 67 -17.76 8.05 -4.79
N GLY A 68 -17.38 8.44 -5.99
CA GLY A 68 -17.59 9.80 -6.50
C GLY A 68 -16.52 10.80 -6.09
N HIS A 69 -15.41 10.36 -5.50
CA HIS A 69 -14.29 11.25 -5.20
C HIS A 69 -13.72 11.86 -6.50
N PRO A 70 -13.51 13.20 -6.58
CA PRO A 70 -13.16 13.88 -7.82
C PRO A 70 -11.82 13.42 -8.43
N PHE A 71 -10.91 12.90 -7.61
CA PHE A 71 -9.59 12.44 -8.04
C PHE A 71 -9.44 10.92 -8.12
N LEU A 72 -10.54 10.17 -8.00
CA LEU A 72 -10.50 8.70 -8.05
C LEU A 72 -9.96 8.18 -9.40
N GLU A 73 -10.39 8.77 -10.52
CA GLU A 73 -9.88 8.43 -11.87
C GLU A 73 -8.42 8.89 -12.07
N THR A 74 -8.01 9.99 -11.45
CA THR A 74 -6.62 10.46 -11.49
C THR A 74 -5.72 9.46 -10.80
N LEU A 75 -6.09 9.00 -9.60
CA LEU A 75 -5.38 7.96 -8.85
C LEU A 75 -5.18 6.71 -9.70
N HIS A 76 -6.26 6.19 -10.29
CA HIS A 76 -6.18 4.99 -11.12
C HIS A 76 -5.28 5.20 -12.34
N THR A 77 -5.39 6.35 -13.00
CA THR A 77 -4.53 6.69 -14.15
C THR A 77 -3.07 6.72 -13.74
N SER A 78 -2.74 7.33 -12.59
CA SER A 78 -1.39 7.38 -12.03
C SER A 78 -0.86 5.97 -11.73
N PHE A 79 -1.66 5.14 -11.07
CA PHE A 79 -1.30 3.74 -10.79
C PHE A 79 -0.97 2.96 -12.07
N VAL A 80 -1.82 3.02 -13.09
CA VAL A 80 -1.60 2.32 -14.36
C VAL A 80 -0.33 2.81 -15.07
N ARG A 81 -0.05 4.12 -15.03
CA ARG A 81 1.17 4.69 -15.63
C ARG A 81 2.43 4.26 -14.90
N VAL A 82 2.43 4.35 -13.58
CA VAL A 82 3.59 4.03 -12.74
C VAL A 82 3.93 2.54 -12.82
N THR A 83 2.94 1.67 -12.81
CA THR A 83 3.14 0.22 -12.87
C THR A 83 3.50 -0.28 -14.27
N LYS A 84 3.25 0.52 -15.31
CA LYS A 84 3.62 0.18 -16.68
C LYS A 84 5.14 0.06 -16.83
N GLY A 85 5.62 -1.13 -17.18
CA GLY A 85 7.06 -1.39 -17.38
C GLY A 85 7.88 -1.46 -16.08
N LEU A 86 7.22 -1.49 -14.91
CA LEU A 86 7.87 -1.49 -13.60
C LEU A 86 8.85 -2.65 -13.42
N ASN A 87 8.49 -3.86 -13.86
CA ASN A 87 9.37 -5.02 -13.75
C ASN A 87 10.70 -4.80 -14.48
N GLN A 88 10.67 -4.24 -15.69
CA GLN A 88 11.91 -3.95 -16.43
C GLN A 88 12.75 -2.87 -15.74
N ARG A 89 12.10 -1.84 -15.20
CA ARG A 89 12.78 -0.76 -14.44
C ARG A 89 13.50 -1.29 -13.20
N ILE A 90 12.87 -2.21 -12.47
CA ILE A 90 13.48 -2.88 -11.32
C ILE A 90 14.72 -3.68 -11.76
N ILE A 91 14.61 -4.46 -12.83
CA ILE A 91 15.73 -5.25 -13.36
C ILE A 91 16.87 -4.33 -13.82
N ASP A 92 16.57 -3.24 -14.53
CA ASP A 92 17.56 -2.31 -15.03
C ASP A 92 18.30 -1.59 -13.90
N CYS A 93 17.59 -1.30 -12.79
CA CYS A 93 18.16 -0.60 -11.65
C CYS A 93 18.96 -1.53 -10.72
N PHE A 94 18.48 -2.73 -10.46
CA PHE A 94 19.01 -3.60 -9.41
C PHE A 94 19.59 -4.92 -9.90
N ALA A 95 19.47 -5.23 -11.20
CA ALA A 95 19.89 -6.50 -11.82
C ALA A 95 19.22 -7.75 -11.18
N HIS A 96 18.09 -7.57 -10.51
CA HIS A 96 17.31 -8.63 -9.87
C HIS A 96 15.83 -8.55 -10.23
N GLU A 97 15.16 -9.69 -10.28
CA GLU A 97 13.71 -9.78 -10.37
C GLU A 97 13.11 -9.86 -8.97
N LEU A 98 12.02 -9.14 -8.73
CA LEU A 98 11.23 -9.29 -7.51
C LEU A 98 10.05 -10.23 -7.78
N GLU A 99 9.76 -11.10 -6.83
CA GLU A 99 8.58 -11.96 -6.86
C GLU A 99 7.52 -11.42 -5.91
N ILE A 100 6.69 -10.52 -6.42
CA ILE A 100 5.68 -9.80 -5.64
C ILE A 100 4.39 -9.60 -6.40
N ASP A 101 3.30 -9.38 -5.65
CA ASP A 101 2.07 -8.79 -6.16
C ASP A 101 1.97 -7.34 -5.70
N ILE A 102 1.56 -6.44 -6.60
CA ILE A 102 1.21 -5.06 -6.28
C ILE A 102 -0.29 -4.92 -6.52
N VAL A 103 -1.04 -4.64 -5.47
CA VAL A 103 -2.49 -4.64 -5.48
C VAL A 103 -3.03 -3.25 -5.21
N LEU A 104 -3.75 -2.69 -6.17
CA LEU A 104 -4.57 -1.51 -5.93
C LEU A 104 -5.95 -1.98 -5.47
N TYR A 105 -6.38 -1.59 -4.27
CA TYR A 105 -7.61 -2.09 -3.67
C TYR A 105 -8.30 -1.04 -2.80
N LEU A 106 -9.58 -1.24 -2.50
CA LEU A 106 -10.27 -0.50 -1.45
C LEU A 106 -10.04 -1.20 -0.12
N GLY A 107 -9.27 -0.57 0.76
CA GLY A 107 -8.94 -1.08 2.08
C GLY A 107 -9.95 -0.69 3.16
N LEU A 108 -9.52 -0.76 4.42
CA LEU A 108 -10.27 -0.34 5.61
C LEU A 108 -9.54 0.78 6.37
N CYS A 109 -8.88 1.68 5.64
CA CYS A 109 -8.03 2.75 6.17
C CYS A 109 -6.77 2.24 6.89
N ASN A 110 -6.28 1.05 6.54
CA ASN A 110 -5.08 0.47 7.11
C ASN A 110 -3.85 1.35 6.85
N ALA A 111 -3.49 1.53 5.56
CA ALA A 111 -2.40 2.40 5.13
C ALA A 111 -2.57 2.79 3.65
N ALA A 112 -1.86 3.83 3.19
CA ALA A 112 -1.78 4.14 1.77
C ALA A 112 -0.99 3.10 0.98
N GLY A 113 0.13 2.64 1.57
CA GLY A 113 0.92 1.51 1.11
C GLY A 113 1.38 0.68 2.29
N TRP A 114 1.46 -0.62 2.14
CA TRP A 114 2.04 -1.52 3.13
C TRP A 114 2.43 -2.87 2.53
N VAL A 115 3.47 -3.44 3.10
CA VAL A 115 4.01 -4.74 2.70
C VAL A 115 3.52 -5.82 3.65
N THR A 116 3.02 -6.91 3.09
CA THR A 116 2.63 -8.09 3.87
C THR A 116 2.97 -9.37 3.12
N ASN A 117 2.67 -10.52 3.73
CA ASN A 117 2.78 -11.82 3.06
C ASN A 117 1.42 -12.50 3.06
N ILE A 118 0.91 -12.80 1.87
CA ILE A 118 -0.37 -13.48 1.69
C ILE A 118 -0.11 -14.81 0.98
N ASN A 119 -0.46 -15.91 1.63
CA ASN A 119 -0.31 -17.27 1.10
C ASN A 119 1.12 -17.59 0.64
N GLY A 120 2.13 -17.09 1.37
CA GLY A 120 3.54 -17.32 1.07
C GLY A 120 4.14 -16.42 -0.02
N ARG A 121 3.37 -15.46 -0.54
CA ARG A 121 3.83 -14.47 -1.52
C ARG A 121 3.90 -13.09 -0.89
N ASP A 122 4.96 -12.36 -1.15
CA ASP A 122 5.08 -10.96 -0.73
C ASP A 122 4.15 -10.08 -1.56
N VAL A 123 3.46 -9.17 -0.88
CA VAL A 123 2.42 -8.31 -1.48
C VAL A 123 2.63 -6.87 -1.02
N ILE A 124 2.57 -5.94 -1.97
CA ILE A 124 2.38 -4.51 -1.70
C ILE A 124 0.90 -4.21 -1.88
N LEU A 125 0.25 -3.74 -0.82
CA LEU A 125 -1.14 -3.34 -0.80
C LEU A 125 -1.24 -1.81 -0.85
N LEU A 126 -1.98 -1.27 -1.81
CA LEU A 126 -2.18 0.16 -2.02
C LEU A 126 -3.64 0.51 -1.76
N GLY A 127 -3.91 1.16 -0.63
CA GLY A 127 -5.26 1.52 -0.17
C GLY A 127 -5.79 2.77 -0.85
N ILE A 128 -6.74 2.61 -1.76
CA ILE A 128 -7.36 3.71 -2.53
C ILE A 128 -7.87 4.82 -1.61
N GLU A 129 -8.57 4.47 -0.53
CA GLU A 129 -9.16 5.41 0.41
C GLU A 129 -8.10 6.27 1.12
N LYS A 130 -6.98 5.66 1.53
CA LYS A 130 -5.88 6.37 2.20
C LYS A 130 -5.09 7.22 1.23
N ILE A 131 -4.84 6.75 0.01
CA ILE A 131 -4.19 7.52 -1.04
C ILE A 131 -5.00 8.79 -1.36
N LEU A 132 -6.34 8.66 -1.43
CA LEU A 132 -7.23 9.81 -1.64
C LEU A 132 -7.24 10.76 -0.44
N GLU A 133 -7.28 10.24 0.78
CA GLU A 133 -7.26 11.02 2.02
C GLU A 133 -5.98 11.85 2.14
N LEU A 134 -4.82 11.25 1.82
CA LEU A 134 -3.51 11.90 1.84
C LEU A 134 -3.23 12.78 0.61
N SER A 135 -4.16 12.81 -0.36
CA SER A 135 -3.97 13.53 -1.62
C SER A 135 -2.77 13.03 -2.47
N TRP A 136 -2.37 11.77 -2.32
CA TRP A 136 -1.24 11.15 -3.03
C TRP A 136 -1.67 10.48 -4.36
N TYR A 137 -2.67 11.03 -5.02
CA TYR A 137 -3.27 10.48 -6.23
C TYR A 137 -2.57 10.90 -7.53
N ASP A 138 -1.65 11.86 -7.49
CA ASP A 138 -0.86 12.25 -8.65
C ASP A 138 0.25 11.23 -8.98
N GLU A 139 0.80 11.34 -10.19
CA GLU A 139 1.78 10.38 -10.69
C GLU A 139 3.08 10.39 -9.88
N ASP A 140 3.53 11.55 -9.44
CA ASP A 140 4.76 11.72 -8.66
C ASP A 140 4.63 11.08 -7.27
N SER A 141 3.53 11.35 -6.56
CA SER A 141 3.23 10.72 -5.27
C SER A 141 3.05 9.20 -5.40
N MET A 142 2.44 8.74 -6.48
CA MET A 142 2.27 7.31 -6.74
C MET A 142 3.60 6.60 -7.02
N TYR A 143 4.54 7.25 -7.72
CA TYR A 143 5.91 6.75 -7.87
C TYR A 143 6.57 6.59 -6.51
N GLY A 144 6.57 7.64 -5.69
CA GLY A 144 7.17 7.61 -4.37
C GLY A 144 6.63 6.49 -3.52
N LEU A 145 5.29 6.39 -3.43
CA LEU A 145 4.63 5.34 -2.65
C LEU A 145 5.02 3.93 -3.09
N ILE A 146 4.89 3.62 -4.38
CA ILE A 146 5.21 2.29 -4.90
C ILE A 146 6.70 1.98 -4.75
N TYR A 147 7.58 2.94 -5.00
CA TYR A 147 9.03 2.71 -4.94
C TYR A 147 9.52 2.55 -3.51
N HIS A 148 8.91 3.25 -2.56
CA HIS A 148 9.17 3.07 -1.14
C HIS A 148 8.86 1.64 -0.70
N GLU A 149 7.67 1.16 -1.00
CA GLU A 149 7.26 -0.20 -0.65
C GLU A 149 8.12 -1.28 -1.35
N LEU A 150 8.54 -1.03 -2.59
CA LEU A 150 9.51 -1.89 -3.28
C LEU A 150 10.85 -1.96 -2.57
N GLY A 151 11.28 -0.87 -1.94
CA GLY A 151 12.50 -0.83 -1.13
C GLY A 151 12.44 -1.79 0.05
N HIS A 152 11.32 -1.85 0.76
CA HIS A 152 11.09 -2.82 1.82
C HIS A 152 11.14 -4.26 1.31
N ILE A 153 10.49 -4.54 0.19
CA ILE A 153 10.51 -5.88 -0.43
C ILE A 153 11.93 -6.28 -0.86
N TYR A 154 12.63 -5.38 -1.54
CA TYR A 154 13.98 -5.66 -1.98
C TYR A 154 14.91 -5.94 -0.79
N HIS A 155 14.83 -5.13 0.25
CA HIS A 155 15.60 -5.34 1.48
C HIS A 155 15.26 -6.67 2.14
N LYS A 156 13.99 -7.06 2.14
CA LYS A 156 13.55 -8.36 2.67
C LYS A 156 14.08 -9.54 1.88
N GLN A 157 14.06 -9.47 0.54
CA GLN A 157 14.44 -10.59 -0.34
C GLN A 157 15.94 -10.71 -0.55
N TYR A 158 16.69 -9.62 -0.56
CA TYR A 158 18.11 -9.59 -0.92
C TYR A 158 19.02 -8.99 0.17
N GLY A 159 18.48 -8.37 1.17
CA GLY A 159 19.23 -7.80 2.29
C GLY A 159 19.48 -8.80 3.42
N ALA A 160 20.33 -8.41 4.39
CA ALA A 160 20.53 -9.13 5.62
C ALA A 160 19.37 -8.86 6.60
N PHE A 161 18.28 -9.59 6.45
CA PHE A 161 17.05 -9.40 7.21
C PHE A 161 16.96 -10.36 8.40
N GLU A 162 17.80 -10.14 9.44
CA GLU A 162 17.71 -10.89 10.69
C GLU A 162 16.74 -10.17 11.67
N GLN A 163 15.64 -10.83 12.02
CA GLN A 163 14.62 -10.29 12.93
C GLN A 163 14.75 -10.79 14.38
N GLU A 164 15.51 -11.86 14.64
CA GLU A 164 15.48 -12.52 15.94
C GLU A 164 16.35 -11.82 16.99
N GLY A 165 15.84 -11.77 18.23
CA GLY A 165 16.61 -11.42 19.42
C GLY A 165 16.79 -9.93 19.72
N ARG A 166 16.10 -9.01 19.02
CA ARG A 166 16.23 -7.56 19.27
C ARG A 166 15.42 -7.11 20.48
N ASN A 167 15.99 -6.24 21.31
CA ASN A 167 15.25 -5.50 22.32
C ASN A 167 14.52 -4.28 21.71
N GLN A 168 13.68 -3.60 22.50
CA GLN A 168 12.85 -2.48 22.05
C GLN A 168 13.66 -1.35 21.38
N SER A 169 14.80 -0.96 21.94
CA SER A 169 15.67 0.08 21.37
C SER A 169 16.29 -0.36 20.04
N GLN A 170 16.67 -1.63 19.94
CA GLN A 170 17.21 -2.21 18.71
C GLN A 170 16.12 -2.31 17.64
N ASN A 171 14.87 -2.62 18.00
CA ASN A 171 13.74 -2.61 17.07
C ASN A 171 13.49 -1.22 16.51
N PHE A 172 13.54 -0.18 17.35
CA PHE A 172 13.38 1.20 16.90
C PHE A 172 14.48 1.63 15.90
N ILE A 173 15.76 1.33 16.23
CA ILE A 173 16.88 1.61 15.31
C ILE A 173 16.71 0.83 13.99
N TRP A 174 16.24 -0.41 14.09
CA TRP A 174 16.00 -1.24 12.91
C TRP A 174 14.89 -0.68 12.04
N GLN A 175 13.80 -0.20 12.60
CA GLN A 175 12.74 0.50 11.86
C GLN A 175 13.31 1.72 11.13
N LEU A 176 14.05 2.59 11.80
CA LEU A 176 14.71 3.73 11.16
C LEU A 176 15.63 3.31 10.01
N PHE A 177 16.35 2.21 10.18
CA PHE A 177 17.24 1.68 9.14
C PHE A 177 16.45 1.14 7.93
N THR A 178 15.37 0.39 8.16
CA THR A 178 14.54 -0.15 7.08
C THR A 178 13.82 0.95 6.31
N GLU A 179 13.32 1.99 7.00
CA GLU A 179 12.75 3.19 6.37
C GLU A 179 13.80 3.94 5.54
N GLY A 180 15.02 4.12 6.08
CA GLY A 180 16.11 4.75 5.34
C GLY A 180 16.50 3.98 4.08
N ILE A 181 16.47 2.64 4.12
CA ILE A 181 16.66 1.80 2.93
C ILE A 181 15.54 2.02 1.92
N ALA A 182 14.29 1.99 2.35
CA ALA A 182 13.13 2.20 1.48
C ALA A 182 13.21 3.55 0.77
N MET A 183 13.51 4.63 1.50
CA MET A 183 13.74 5.97 0.95
C MET A 183 14.89 6.00 -0.07
N TYR A 184 15.99 5.31 0.22
CA TYR A 184 17.13 5.25 -0.71
C TYR A 184 16.77 4.51 -2.01
N PHE A 185 15.99 3.44 -1.93
CA PHE A 185 15.49 2.73 -3.10
C PHE A 185 14.54 3.58 -3.95
N GLU A 186 13.67 4.34 -3.30
CA GLU A 186 12.82 5.33 -3.94
C GLU A 186 13.65 6.31 -4.78
N GLN A 187 14.69 6.90 -4.18
CA GLN A 187 15.60 7.82 -4.86
C GLN A 187 16.34 7.18 -6.04
N LEU A 188 16.79 5.93 -5.91
CA LEU A 188 17.45 5.21 -7.00
C LEU A 188 16.51 4.95 -8.18
N LEU A 189 15.28 4.53 -7.91
CA LEU A 189 14.26 4.25 -8.94
C LEU A 189 13.77 5.54 -9.63
N MET A 190 13.74 6.66 -8.90
CA MET A 190 13.45 7.98 -9.44
C MET A 190 14.64 8.58 -10.21
N ASN A 191 15.84 8.00 -10.04
CA ASN A 191 17.11 8.56 -10.52
C ASN A 191 17.35 10.01 -10.04
N ASP A 192 16.90 10.30 -8.81
CA ASP A 192 17.06 11.59 -8.15
C ASP A 192 17.31 11.37 -6.65
N LEU A 193 18.56 11.55 -6.22
CA LEU A 193 18.96 11.37 -4.81
C LEU A 193 18.43 12.45 -3.87
N SER A 194 17.79 13.49 -4.39
CA SER A 194 17.10 14.52 -3.61
C SER A 194 15.58 14.27 -3.50
N TYR A 195 15.09 13.26 -4.21
CA TYR A 195 13.67 12.95 -4.22
C TYR A 195 13.18 12.45 -2.84
N TYR A 196 12.02 12.94 -2.43
CA TYR A 196 11.39 12.58 -1.18
C TYR A 196 9.89 12.89 -1.23
N HIS A 197 9.06 11.89 -1.46
CA HIS A 197 7.62 12.12 -1.70
C HIS A 197 6.86 12.56 -0.44
N GLN A 198 7.27 12.10 0.75
CA GLN A 198 6.63 12.47 2.02
C GLN A 198 6.90 13.94 2.43
N ASN A 199 7.80 14.65 1.76
CA ASN A 199 8.09 16.04 2.03
C ASN A 199 6.95 17.01 1.68
N LYS A 200 5.91 16.53 1.01
CA LYS A 200 4.80 17.39 0.60
C LYS A 200 3.84 17.68 1.76
N ASP A 201 3.81 16.82 2.80
CA ASP A 201 2.78 16.85 3.85
C ASP A 201 3.30 16.55 5.27
N GLY A 202 4.60 16.40 5.48
CA GLY A 202 5.24 16.03 6.77
C GLY A 202 5.86 17.17 7.52
#